data_ed9a93081107c2b32c700262a1eae023
#
_entry.id   ed9a93081107c2b32c700262a1eae023
#
_cell.length_a   1.000
_cell.length_b   1.000
_cell.length_c   1.000
_cell.angle_alpha   90.00
_cell.angle_beta   90.00
_cell.angle_gamma   90.00
#
_symmetry.space_group_name_H-M   'P 1'
#
loop_
_entity.id
_entity.type
_entity.pdbx_description
1 polymer ?
#
loop_
_entity_poly.entity_id
_entity_poly.type
_entity_poly.pdbx_seq_one_letter_code
_entity_poly.pdbx_strand_id
1 'polypeptide(L)'
;MCLLVLVMSNTANAKNMVYQNNWAYLADTVMGGVSQGTANFSDGALRLTGQVSTKNNGGFIQVRTRVDPTEAQGKVGIKIKVKGNGEVYYLHIRNASARLPWHYYTASFKTDDKWKEVLIPFDEFEKSATLMPKKLKSDTIKTIGLVAYGKDHSADVSVSNLEFY
;
A
#
# COMPACT_ATOMS: atom_id res chain seq x y z
N MET A 1 29.34 10.42 43.18
CA MET A 1 29.18 11.17 41.91
C MET A 1 28.67 10.18 40.89
N CYS A 2 27.34 10.16 40.70
CA CYS A 2 26.67 9.18 39.85
C CYS A 2 26.55 9.77 38.45
N LEU A 3 27.21 9.17 37.45
CA LEU A 3 27.20 9.63 36.07
C LEU A 3 25.90 9.11 35.40
N LEU A 4 24.95 10.01 35.17
CA LEU A 4 23.72 9.71 34.45
C LEU A 4 24.05 9.68 32.95
N VAL A 5 24.17 8.49 32.37
CA VAL A 5 24.32 8.33 30.92
C VAL A 5 22.94 8.52 30.28
N LEU A 6 22.75 9.70 29.67
CA LEU A 6 21.56 9.98 28.87
C LEU A 6 21.68 9.22 27.54
N VAL A 7 20.98 8.08 27.42
CA VAL A 7 20.84 7.38 26.15
C VAL A 7 19.87 8.20 25.30
N MET A 8 20.39 9.03 24.40
CA MET A 8 19.60 9.67 23.35
C MET A 8 19.21 8.58 22.35
N SER A 9 17.97 8.07 22.46
CA SER A 9 17.37 7.26 21.41
C SER A 9 17.15 8.15 20.19
N ASN A 10 18.00 7.99 19.21
CA ASN A 10 17.86 8.60 17.90
C ASN A 10 16.70 7.89 17.17
N THR A 11 15.46 8.35 17.39
CA THR A 11 14.32 7.91 16.61
C THR A 11 14.48 8.51 15.21
N ALA A 12 15.14 7.78 14.32
CA ALA A 12 15.11 8.13 12.91
C ALA A 12 13.63 8.25 12.50
N ASN A 13 13.22 9.45 12.10
CA ASN A 13 11.87 9.70 11.62
C ASN A 13 11.60 8.74 10.45
N ALA A 14 10.59 7.88 10.58
CA ALA A 14 10.21 6.96 9.53
C ALA A 14 9.86 7.77 8.27
N LYS A 15 10.34 7.28 7.11
CA LYS A 15 10.14 7.94 5.82
C LYS A 15 8.67 7.86 5.42
N ASN A 16 8.02 9.03 5.25
CA ASN A 16 6.69 9.07 4.65
C ASN A 16 6.78 8.91 3.13
N MET A 17 6.45 7.71 2.63
CA MET A 17 6.53 7.35 1.22
C MET A 17 5.55 8.12 0.32
N VAL A 18 4.48 8.71 0.87
CA VAL A 18 3.51 9.50 0.10
C VAL A 18 4.19 10.69 -0.56
N TYR A 19 5.11 11.37 0.15
CA TYR A 19 5.79 12.56 -0.35
C TYR A 19 7.12 12.29 -1.03
N GLN A 20 7.79 11.21 -0.65
CA GLN A 20 9.20 11.00 -1.00
C GLN A 20 9.37 10.04 -2.17
N ASN A 21 8.31 9.30 -2.52
CA ASN A 21 8.36 8.31 -3.59
C ASN A 21 7.59 8.78 -4.83
N ASN A 22 7.99 8.28 -5.99
CA ASN A 22 7.27 8.44 -7.23
C ASN A 22 6.16 7.40 -7.34
N TRP A 23 4.93 7.85 -7.47
CA TRP A 23 3.75 7.00 -7.61
C TRP A 23 3.28 6.93 -9.05
N ALA A 24 2.96 5.74 -9.52
CA ALA A 24 2.46 5.49 -10.88
C ALA A 24 1.08 4.83 -10.83
N TYR A 25 0.13 5.43 -11.55
CA TYR A 25 -1.20 4.87 -11.74
C TYR A 25 -1.16 3.68 -12.69
N LEU A 26 -1.99 2.67 -12.42
CA LEU A 26 -2.20 1.47 -13.23
C LEU A 26 -3.63 0.98 -13.05
N ALA A 27 -4.25 0.50 -14.12
CA ALA A 27 -5.57 -0.11 -14.10
C ALA A 27 -5.58 -1.45 -14.84
N ASP A 28 -6.67 -2.18 -14.71
CA ASP A 28 -6.90 -3.46 -15.41
C ASP A 28 -6.96 -3.35 -16.94
N THR A 29 -7.00 -2.15 -17.47
CA THR A 29 -6.89 -1.88 -18.91
C THR A 29 -5.63 -2.47 -19.56
N VAL A 30 -4.56 -2.66 -18.78
CA VAL A 30 -3.34 -3.36 -19.24
C VAL A 30 -3.57 -4.84 -19.57
N MET A 31 -4.71 -5.40 -19.15
CA MET A 31 -5.12 -6.80 -19.41
C MET A 31 -6.47 -6.86 -20.14
N GLY A 32 -6.95 -5.76 -20.71
CA GLY A 32 -8.22 -5.68 -21.43
C GLY A 32 -9.45 -5.40 -20.57
N GLY A 33 -9.29 -5.07 -19.29
CA GLY A 33 -10.35 -4.57 -18.41
C GLY A 33 -10.83 -3.18 -18.81
N VAL A 34 -11.85 -2.70 -18.14
CA VAL A 34 -12.52 -1.41 -18.46
C VAL A 34 -12.60 -0.45 -17.27
N SER A 35 -11.91 -0.75 -16.17
CA SER A 35 -11.82 0.16 -15.02
C SER A 35 -11.11 1.45 -15.42
N GLN A 36 -11.59 2.59 -14.90
CA GLN A 36 -11.04 3.91 -15.20
C GLN A 36 -10.85 4.71 -13.91
N GLY A 37 -9.75 5.44 -13.83
CA GLY A 37 -9.48 6.25 -12.67
C GLY A 37 -8.27 7.14 -12.84
N THR A 38 -7.95 7.84 -11.78
CA THR A 38 -6.77 8.70 -11.69
C THR A 38 -6.13 8.62 -10.31
N ALA A 39 -4.85 8.94 -10.25
CA ALA A 39 -4.14 9.16 -9.00
C ALA A 39 -3.51 10.55 -9.03
N ASN A 40 -3.84 11.37 -8.04
CA ASN A 40 -3.35 12.74 -7.94
C ASN A 40 -2.78 12.98 -6.54
N PHE A 41 -1.78 13.86 -6.48
CA PHE A 41 -1.28 14.39 -5.22
C PHE A 41 -1.89 15.77 -4.99
N SER A 42 -2.76 15.90 -3.97
CA SER A 42 -3.43 17.16 -3.63
C SER A 42 -3.66 17.25 -2.13
N ASP A 43 -3.66 18.49 -1.59
CA ASP A 43 -3.92 18.77 -0.18
C ASP A 43 -3.08 17.92 0.80
N GLY A 44 -1.83 17.66 0.42
CA GLY A 44 -0.92 16.87 1.24
C GLY A 44 -1.23 15.37 1.28
N ALA A 45 -1.98 14.84 0.32
CA ALA A 45 -2.33 13.43 0.24
C ALA A 45 -2.28 12.89 -1.20
N LEU A 46 -1.96 11.62 -1.32
CA LEU A 46 -2.13 10.83 -2.54
C LEU A 46 -3.58 10.37 -2.59
N ARG A 47 -4.33 10.77 -3.62
CA ARG A 47 -5.73 10.40 -3.81
C ARG A 47 -5.89 9.51 -5.04
N LEU A 48 -6.53 8.37 -4.87
CA LEU A 48 -6.93 7.43 -5.92
C LEU A 48 -8.45 7.48 -6.08
N THR A 49 -8.93 7.82 -7.28
CA THR A 49 -10.36 7.89 -7.59
C THR A 49 -10.66 7.21 -8.91
N GLY A 50 -11.88 6.67 -9.05
CA GLY A 50 -12.31 6.09 -10.31
C GLY A 50 -13.48 5.11 -10.19
N GLN A 51 -13.79 4.47 -11.31
CA GLN A 51 -14.79 3.41 -11.40
C GLN A 51 -14.10 2.06 -11.62
N VAL A 52 -14.23 1.17 -10.66
CA VAL A 52 -13.78 -0.22 -10.78
C VAL A 52 -14.88 -1.03 -11.43
N SER A 53 -14.52 -1.80 -12.46
CA SER A 53 -15.43 -2.70 -13.15
C SER A 53 -14.81 -4.08 -13.33
N THR A 54 -15.56 -5.11 -12.99
CA THR A 54 -15.15 -6.51 -13.14
C THR A 54 -15.37 -7.07 -14.54
N LYS A 55 -15.90 -6.27 -15.47
CA LYS A 55 -16.06 -6.65 -16.88
C LYS A 55 -14.73 -7.04 -17.51
N ASN A 56 -14.76 -7.96 -18.46
CA ASN A 56 -13.60 -8.47 -19.19
C ASN A 56 -12.51 -9.06 -18.29
N ASN A 57 -12.90 -9.69 -17.17
CA ASN A 57 -11.98 -10.20 -16.14
C ASN A 57 -11.05 -9.13 -15.54
N GLY A 58 -11.48 -7.86 -15.57
CA GLY A 58 -10.85 -6.76 -14.89
C GLY A 58 -11.19 -6.71 -13.41
N GLY A 59 -11.17 -5.54 -12.82
CA GLY A 59 -11.63 -5.33 -11.44
C GLY A 59 -10.64 -4.60 -10.54
N PHE A 60 -9.75 -3.77 -11.09
CA PHE A 60 -8.89 -2.95 -10.26
C PHE A 60 -8.47 -1.61 -10.88
N ILE A 61 -8.26 -0.65 -10.01
CA ILE A 61 -7.40 0.51 -10.22
C ILE A 61 -6.40 0.58 -9.07
N GLN A 62 -5.18 1.00 -9.35
CA GLN A 62 -4.16 1.12 -8.31
C GLN A 62 -3.20 2.27 -8.61
N VAL A 63 -2.55 2.73 -7.56
CA VAL A 63 -1.36 3.55 -7.65
C VAL A 63 -0.25 2.86 -6.87
N ARG A 64 0.94 2.72 -7.45
CA ARG A 64 2.05 1.99 -6.85
C ARG A 64 3.35 2.75 -6.90
N THR A 65 4.23 2.45 -5.97
CA THR A 65 5.59 2.98 -5.93
C THR A 65 6.62 1.87 -5.74
N ARG A 66 7.86 2.16 -6.09
CA ARG A 66 9.02 1.34 -5.75
C ARG A 66 9.46 1.66 -4.33
N VAL A 67 10.00 0.65 -3.67
CA VAL A 67 10.54 0.73 -2.31
C VAL A 67 11.99 0.24 -2.36
N ASP A 68 12.87 0.94 -1.68
CA ASP A 68 14.19 0.40 -1.37
C ASP A 68 14.02 -0.69 -0.30
N PRO A 69 14.45 -1.94 -0.55
CA PRO A 69 14.28 -3.03 0.40
C PRO A 69 14.87 -2.76 1.79
N THR A 70 15.88 -1.90 1.88
CA THR A 70 16.51 -1.52 3.16
C THR A 70 15.56 -0.73 4.07
N GLU A 71 14.57 -0.02 3.51
CA GLU A 71 13.59 0.75 4.27
C GLU A 71 12.66 -0.12 5.12
N ALA A 72 12.39 -1.34 4.66
CA ALA A 72 11.53 -2.30 5.35
C ALA A 72 12.31 -3.29 6.23
N GLN A 73 13.65 -3.23 6.21
CA GLN A 73 14.48 -4.12 7.02
C GLN A 73 14.25 -3.91 8.51
N GLY A 74 13.99 -5.00 9.24
CA GLY A 74 13.72 -4.95 10.69
C GLY A 74 12.36 -4.36 11.07
N LYS A 75 11.53 -4.02 10.09
CA LYS A 75 10.17 -3.51 10.30
C LYS A 75 9.16 -4.65 10.37
N VAL A 76 8.04 -4.40 11.07
CA VAL A 76 7.02 -5.41 11.35
C VAL A 76 5.69 -5.15 10.65
N GLY A 77 5.53 -3.99 10.03
CA GLY A 77 4.30 -3.64 9.35
C GLY A 77 4.34 -2.29 8.63
N ILE A 78 3.17 -1.89 8.13
CA ILE A 78 2.93 -0.61 7.48
C ILE A 78 1.92 0.18 8.30
N LYS A 79 2.25 1.44 8.58
CA LYS A 79 1.34 2.43 9.14
C LYS A 79 0.86 3.35 8.03
N ILE A 80 -0.46 3.51 7.92
CA ILE A 80 -1.07 4.42 6.95
C ILE A 80 -2.02 5.39 7.65
N LYS A 81 -2.09 6.63 7.14
CA LYS A 81 -3.13 7.60 7.53
C LYS A 81 -4.05 7.84 6.34
N VAL A 82 -5.30 7.40 6.46
CA VAL A 82 -6.26 7.29 5.36
C VAL A 82 -7.59 7.94 5.67
N LYS A 83 -8.29 8.37 4.63
CA LYS A 83 -9.73 8.59 4.60
C LYS A 83 -10.29 8.18 3.23
N GLY A 84 -11.59 7.89 3.15
CA GLY A 84 -12.23 7.50 1.91
C GLY A 84 -13.75 7.49 2.02
N ASN A 85 -14.38 6.88 1.05
CA ASN A 85 -15.84 6.88 0.87
C ASN A 85 -16.58 5.71 1.57
N GLY A 86 -15.96 5.07 2.56
CA GLY A 86 -16.56 3.95 3.29
C GLY A 86 -16.30 2.58 2.67
N GLU A 87 -15.64 2.52 1.52
CA GLU A 87 -15.26 1.28 0.86
C GLU A 87 -14.03 0.63 1.50
N VAL A 88 -13.83 -0.65 1.19
CA VAL A 88 -12.63 -1.41 1.55
C VAL A 88 -11.59 -1.23 0.45
N TYR A 89 -10.38 -0.91 0.84
CA TYR A 89 -9.22 -0.80 -0.04
C TYR A 89 -8.13 -1.76 0.39
N TYR A 90 -7.11 -1.91 -0.44
CA TYR A 90 -6.05 -2.89 -0.23
C TYR A 90 -4.67 -2.26 -0.37
N LEU A 91 -3.71 -2.79 0.38
CA LEU A 91 -2.31 -2.65 0.06
C LEU A 91 -1.83 -3.92 -0.63
N HIS A 92 -1.22 -3.78 -1.81
CA HIS A 92 -0.53 -4.86 -2.49
C HIS A 92 0.97 -4.66 -2.39
N ILE A 93 1.66 -5.69 -1.89
CA ILE A 93 3.12 -5.70 -1.78
C ILE A 93 3.67 -6.75 -2.74
N ARG A 94 4.68 -6.36 -3.51
CA ARG A 94 5.49 -7.29 -4.27
C ARG A 94 6.93 -7.31 -3.74
N ASN A 95 7.45 -8.48 -3.56
CA ASN A 95 8.80 -8.72 -3.08
C ASN A 95 9.58 -9.64 -4.05
N ALA A 96 10.75 -10.11 -3.66
CA ALA A 96 11.58 -10.98 -4.50
C ALA A 96 10.90 -12.29 -4.92
N SER A 97 9.91 -12.79 -4.14
CA SER A 97 9.17 -14.02 -4.47
C SER A 97 8.02 -13.80 -5.48
N ALA A 98 7.62 -12.55 -5.73
CA ALA A 98 6.57 -12.19 -6.68
C ALA A 98 7.12 -12.18 -8.12
N ARG A 99 7.32 -13.34 -8.71
CA ARG A 99 7.94 -13.52 -10.04
C ARG A 99 7.02 -13.21 -11.21
N LEU A 100 5.72 -13.44 -11.06
CA LEU A 100 4.72 -13.20 -12.11
C LEU A 100 3.94 -11.91 -11.83
N PRO A 101 3.36 -11.24 -12.84
CA PRO A 101 2.63 -9.97 -12.67
C PRO A 101 1.51 -10.02 -11.63
N TRP A 102 0.84 -11.18 -11.52
CA TRP A 102 -0.27 -11.42 -10.56
C TRP A 102 0.19 -11.97 -9.20
N HIS A 103 1.50 -12.09 -8.97
CA HIS A 103 2.03 -12.46 -7.66
C HIS A 103 2.19 -11.23 -6.78
N TYR A 104 1.48 -11.19 -5.67
CA TYR A 104 1.56 -10.14 -4.65
C TYR A 104 1.10 -10.67 -3.29
N TYR A 105 1.38 -9.92 -2.25
CA TYR A 105 0.76 -10.07 -0.93
C TYR A 105 -0.24 -8.95 -0.75
N THR A 106 -1.39 -9.23 -0.15
CA THR A 106 -2.49 -8.30 0.00
C THR A 106 -2.98 -8.22 1.43
N ALA A 107 -3.29 -7.04 1.90
CA ALA A 107 -4.02 -6.80 3.13
C ALA A 107 -5.07 -5.72 2.89
N SER A 108 -6.25 -5.87 3.50
CA SER A 108 -7.36 -4.94 3.34
C SER A 108 -7.48 -3.98 4.52
N PHE A 109 -8.04 -2.81 4.26
CA PHE A 109 -8.44 -1.86 5.29
C PHE A 109 -9.72 -1.15 4.87
N LYS A 110 -10.58 -0.85 5.86
CA LYS A 110 -11.81 -0.10 5.63
C LYS A 110 -11.57 1.38 5.83
N THR A 111 -12.18 2.21 5.00
CA THR A 111 -12.15 3.67 5.12
C THR A 111 -13.47 4.23 5.65
N ASP A 112 -13.44 5.47 6.07
CA ASP A 112 -14.60 6.33 6.29
C ASP A 112 -14.24 7.78 5.88
N ASP A 113 -15.16 8.72 6.07
CA ASP A 113 -15.01 10.12 5.67
C ASP A 113 -14.06 10.93 6.57
N LYS A 114 -13.48 10.30 7.60
CA LYS A 114 -12.54 10.93 8.53
C LYS A 114 -11.14 10.35 8.38
N TRP A 115 -10.14 11.17 8.61
CA TRP A 115 -8.76 10.72 8.69
C TRP A 115 -8.55 9.80 9.88
N LYS A 116 -8.00 8.62 9.63
CA LYS A 116 -7.61 7.67 10.67
C LYS A 116 -6.28 7.00 10.37
N GLU A 117 -5.59 6.59 11.41
CA GLU A 117 -4.41 5.76 11.29
C GLU A 117 -4.80 4.28 11.32
N VAL A 118 -4.17 3.49 10.46
CA VAL A 118 -4.32 2.04 10.40
C VAL A 118 -2.94 1.42 10.44
N LEU A 119 -2.73 0.48 11.37
CA LEU A 119 -1.53 -0.35 11.44
C LEU A 119 -1.85 -1.69 10.77
N ILE A 120 -1.02 -2.09 9.83
CA ILE A 120 -1.16 -3.33 9.08
C ILE A 120 0.11 -4.14 9.26
N PRO A 121 0.16 -5.09 10.22
CA PRO A 121 1.29 -5.97 10.41
C PRO A 121 1.57 -6.82 9.16
N PHE A 122 2.83 -7.14 8.90
CA PHE A 122 3.17 -8.00 7.75
C PHE A 122 2.56 -9.40 7.83
N ASP A 123 2.23 -9.87 9.03
CA ASP A 123 1.57 -11.16 9.22
C ASP A 123 0.10 -11.18 8.76
N GLU A 124 -0.52 -10.02 8.57
CA GLU A 124 -1.87 -9.88 8.02
C GLU A 124 -1.91 -9.94 6.47
N PHE A 125 -0.74 -9.88 5.83
CA PHE A 125 -0.67 -9.95 4.37
C PHE A 125 -0.78 -11.39 3.86
N GLU A 126 -1.79 -11.63 3.05
CA GLU A 126 -2.03 -12.92 2.42
C GLU A 126 -1.43 -12.98 1.00
N LYS A 127 -0.89 -14.12 0.63
CA LYS A 127 -0.33 -14.34 -0.70
C LYS A 127 -1.43 -14.54 -1.75
N SER A 128 -1.25 -13.98 -2.94
CA SER A 128 -2.20 -14.11 -4.05
C SER A 128 -2.11 -15.45 -4.80
N ALA A 129 -1.02 -16.21 -4.65
CA ALA A 129 -0.79 -17.44 -5.38
C ALA A 129 -0.21 -18.56 -4.50
N THR A 130 -0.62 -19.80 -4.78
CA THR A 130 -0.28 -20.99 -3.99
C THR A 130 1.24 -21.21 -3.88
N LEU A 131 1.98 -20.98 -4.98
CA LEU A 131 3.43 -21.18 -5.02
C LEU A 131 4.26 -20.09 -4.32
N MET A 132 3.64 -19.02 -3.86
CA MET A 132 4.34 -18.00 -3.09
C MET A 132 4.58 -18.47 -1.65
N PRO A 133 5.66 -18.04 -0.99
CA PRO A 133 5.87 -18.27 0.43
C PRO A 133 4.71 -17.73 1.26
N LYS A 134 4.32 -18.41 2.34
CA LYS A 134 3.22 -17.97 3.21
C LYS A 134 3.53 -16.63 3.89
N LYS A 135 4.77 -16.43 4.32
CA LYS A 135 5.20 -15.21 5.01
C LYS A 135 5.85 -14.22 4.05
N LEU A 136 5.41 -12.98 4.13
CA LEU A 136 6.06 -11.86 3.48
C LEU A 136 7.43 -11.60 4.15
N LYS A 137 8.51 -11.58 3.33
CA LYS A 137 9.84 -11.17 3.78
C LYS A 137 10.01 -9.68 3.55
N SER A 138 10.04 -8.90 4.62
CA SER A 138 10.09 -7.43 4.56
C SER A 138 11.34 -6.87 3.91
N ASP A 139 12.50 -7.49 4.16
CA ASP A 139 13.80 -7.12 3.61
C ASP A 139 13.93 -7.35 2.09
N THR A 140 12.89 -7.88 1.46
CA THR A 140 12.86 -8.15 0.01
C THR A 140 11.72 -7.41 -0.71
N ILE A 141 11.04 -6.48 -0.05
CA ILE A 141 9.95 -5.67 -0.63
C ILE A 141 10.52 -4.80 -1.76
N LYS A 142 9.82 -4.81 -2.90
CA LYS A 142 10.18 -4.04 -4.11
C LYS A 142 9.17 -2.97 -4.46
N THR A 143 7.88 -3.23 -4.24
CA THR A 143 6.82 -2.27 -4.54
C THR A 143 5.69 -2.36 -3.54
N ILE A 144 5.03 -1.22 -3.30
CA ILE A 144 3.77 -1.12 -2.58
C ILE A 144 2.75 -0.43 -3.48
N GLY A 145 1.51 -0.93 -3.50
CA GLY A 145 0.38 -0.35 -4.21
C GLY A 145 -0.80 -0.10 -3.29
N LEU A 146 -1.46 1.04 -3.46
CA LEU A 146 -2.79 1.32 -2.94
C LEU A 146 -3.80 0.92 -4.01
N VAL A 147 -4.77 0.07 -3.69
CA VAL A 147 -5.59 -0.63 -4.66
C VAL A 147 -7.07 -0.58 -4.28
N ALA A 148 -7.92 -0.24 -5.25
CA ALA A 148 -9.34 -0.51 -5.25
C ALA A 148 -9.60 -1.74 -6.15
N TYR A 149 -10.25 -2.77 -5.59
CA TYR A 149 -10.19 -4.10 -6.19
C TYR A 149 -11.42 -4.96 -5.88
N GLY A 150 -11.75 -5.86 -6.81
CA GLY A 150 -12.52 -7.08 -6.57
C GLY A 150 -14.03 -6.99 -6.74
N LYS A 151 -14.60 -5.81 -6.92
CA LYS A 151 -16.04 -5.60 -7.21
C LYS A 151 -16.25 -4.32 -8.00
N ASP A 152 -17.42 -4.20 -8.64
CA ASP A 152 -17.85 -2.95 -9.26
C ASP A 152 -18.16 -1.92 -8.17
N HIS A 153 -17.45 -0.80 -8.17
CA HIS A 153 -17.70 0.30 -7.23
C HIS A 153 -16.99 1.59 -7.66
N SER A 154 -17.46 2.69 -7.10
CA SER A 154 -16.79 3.98 -7.18
C SER A 154 -15.71 4.03 -6.10
N ALA A 155 -14.47 4.23 -6.50
CA ALA A 155 -13.34 4.36 -5.59
C ALA A 155 -13.04 5.83 -5.31
N ASP A 156 -12.79 6.15 -4.03
CA ASP A 156 -12.31 7.44 -3.57
C ASP A 156 -11.57 7.24 -2.23
N VAL A 157 -10.25 7.23 -2.28
CA VAL A 157 -9.40 7.04 -1.10
C VAL A 157 -8.21 7.98 -1.15
N SER A 158 -7.90 8.59 -0.02
CA SER A 158 -6.76 9.48 0.17
C SER A 158 -5.83 8.93 1.25
N VAL A 159 -4.52 9.01 1.02
CA VAL A 159 -3.46 8.62 1.95
C VAL A 159 -2.52 9.78 2.16
N SER A 160 -2.37 10.26 3.40
CA SER A 160 -1.47 11.36 3.76
C SER A 160 -0.17 10.90 4.42
N ASN A 161 -0.14 9.68 4.92
CA ASN A 161 1.07 9.03 5.42
C ASN A 161 1.06 7.54 5.08
N LEU A 162 2.21 7.03 4.65
CA LEU A 162 2.49 5.63 4.46
C LEU A 162 3.95 5.39 4.81
N GLU A 163 4.19 4.61 5.86
CA GLU A 163 5.52 4.35 6.39
C GLU A 163 5.64 2.93 6.94
N PHE A 164 6.84 2.41 7.00
CA PHE A 164 7.15 1.18 7.75
C PHE A 164 7.36 1.48 9.23
N TYR A 165 6.88 0.59 10.12
CA TYR A 165 7.10 0.69 11.57
C TYR A 165 7.70 -0.57 12.16
#